data_fd10ac865aac23812ca979289af8f566
#
_entry.id   fd10ac865aac23812ca979289af8f566
#
_cell.length_a   1.000
_cell.length_b   1.000
_cell.length_c   1.000
_cell.angle_alpha   90.00
_cell.angle_beta   90.00
_cell.angle_gamma   90.00
#
_symmetry.space_group_name_H-M   'P 1'
#
loop_
_entity.id
_entity.type
_entity.pdbx_description
1 polymer ?
#
loop_
_entity_poly.entity_id
_entity_poly.type
_entity_poly.pdbx_seq_one_letter_code
_entity_poly.pdbx_strand_id
1 'polypeptide(L)'
;RNKCSKFRCLKMKFFETSKQYSLKKSIYINLRWIGIIGQLISVYLVYFYFDFDFNFIFANLFISIGIIGNLYLIFVYKKTQLTDRSAFIHLLIDIIQLSGLIYLTGGVKNPFIIFLIIPSVFASSNLSFRTNSFLVLLTTLSILGLTFISKDLPEPLNDHFHVSNYYIYAIPLALIIALLFLNYFAIIFGAESKLRKDALNKMEEIMAKEHEMLSLGGQAAAAAHSLGTPLSTIKVITQELSKQLKDQKDVSQDIELLASQVERCNEILKKLSLNPDQEDEFIDEDLSMREYLRQIISSFKETSKKEFSLNLEQDLNSKKIYKSIEIVYGLRNFIGNANKFSKSKVFINLKSDNDFTEITIEDDGNGYPSDILSKIGEPYLKSTDKNSGLGLGLFIGKTLLEKNFATVNCWNSQTRSG
;
A
#
# COMPACT_ATOMS: atom_id res chain seq x y z
N ARG A 1 43.07 -10.00 -22.37
CA ARG A 1 42.45 -10.27 -23.70
C ARG A 1 41.25 -11.15 -23.49
N ASN A 2 40.12 -10.65 -23.79
CA ASN A 2 38.78 -11.09 -24.13
C ASN A 2 37.71 -10.58 -23.18
N LYS A 3 37.30 -9.33 -23.40
CA LYS A 3 35.98 -8.82 -23.04
C LYS A 3 34.96 -9.44 -23.99
N CYS A 4 34.28 -10.48 -23.58
CA CYS A 4 33.08 -10.97 -24.25
C CYS A 4 31.88 -10.21 -23.70
N SER A 5 31.38 -9.28 -24.49
CA SER A 5 30.15 -8.53 -24.23
C SER A 5 28.96 -9.51 -24.25
N LYS A 6 28.41 -9.83 -23.07
CA LYS A 6 27.11 -10.49 -22.95
C LYS A 6 26.02 -9.48 -23.34
N PHE A 7 25.77 -9.30 -24.61
CA PHE A 7 24.48 -8.85 -25.08
C PHE A 7 23.45 -9.91 -24.74
N ARG A 8 22.77 -9.75 -23.61
CA ARG A 8 21.57 -10.52 -23.29
C ARG A 8 20.49 -10.02 -24.26
N CYS A 9 20.24 -10.80 -25.30
CA CYS A 9 19.09 -10.60 -26.16
C CYS A 9 17.82 -10.71 -25.28
N LEU A 10 17.29 -9.58 -24.84
CA LEU A 10 16.00 -9.50 -24.13
C LEU A 10 14.95 -9.91 -25.18
N LYS A 11 14.53 -11.18 -25.17
CA LYS A 11 13.28 -11.60 -25.79
C LYS A 11 12.15 -10.79 -25.15
N MET A 12 11.82 -9.66 -25.76
CA MET A 12 10.74 -8.81 -25.31
C MET A 12 9.41 -9.55 -25.53
N LYS A 13 8.88 -10.14 -24.47
CA LYS A 13 7.53 -10.72 -24.50
C LYS A 13 6.52 -9.57 -24.58
N PHE A 14 5.58 -9.65 -25.52
CA PHE A 14 4.50 -8.67 -25.66
C PHE A 14 3.62 -8.62 -24.41
N PHE A 15 3.28 -9.81 -23.85
CA PHE A 15 2.50 -9.93 -22.63
C PHE A 15 3.42 -10.12 -21.41
N GLU A 16 3.21 -9.34 -20.37
CA GLU A 16 3.89 -9.52 -19.09
C GLU A 16 3.16 -10.55 -18.24
N THR A 17 3.92 -11.51 -17.69
CA THR A 17 3.39 -12.59 -16.84
C THR A 17 3.56 -12.31 -15.35
N SER A 18 3.98 -11.09 -14.97
CA SER A 18 4.15 -10.72 -13.58
C SER A 18 2.80 -10.61 -12.87
N LYS A 19 2.74 -11.01 -11.59
CA LYS A 19 1.55 -10.79 -10.70
C LYS A 19 1.15 -9.30 -10.61
N GLN A 20 1.96 -8.44 -11.14
CA GLN A 20 1.83 -6.99 -11.09
C GLN A 20 0.70 -6.47 -11.99
N TYR A 21 0.43 -7.16 -13.10
CA TYR A 21 -0.63 -6.80 -14.04
C TYR A 21 -1.69 -7.89 -14.03
N SER A 22 -2.63 -7.78 -13.10
CA SER A 22 -3.73 -8.72 -12.97
C SER A 22 -5.02 -7.99 -12.63
N LEU A 23 -6.03 -8.26 -13.42
CA LEU A 23 -7.36 -7.70 -13.27
C LEU A 23 -8.23 -8.66 -12.47
N LYS A 24 -8.91 -8.15 -11.43
CA LYS A 24 -9.90 -8.96 -10.70
C LYS A 24 -11.08 -9.30 -11.60
N LYS A 25 -11.28 -10.61 -11.84
CA LYS A 25 -12.35 -11.15 -12.71
C LYS A 25 -13.73 -10.62 -12.32
N SER A 26 -14.07 -10.59 -11.03
CA SER A 26 -15.38 -10.17 -10.55
C SER A 26 -15.71 -8.71 -10.90
N ILE A 27 -14.76 -7.80 -10.74
CA ILE A 27 -14.95 -6.38 -11.06
C ILE A 27 -15.21 -6.21 -12.56
N TYR A 28 -14.42 -6.90 -13.39
CA TYR A 28 -14.57 -6.84 -14.84
C TYR A 28 -15.91 -7.39 -15.32
N ILE A 29 -16.34 -8.53 -14.79
CA ILE A 29 -17.64 -9.14 -15.10
C ILE A 29 -18.79 -8.17 -14.77
N ASN A 30 -18.76 -7.55 -13.58
CA ASN A 30 -19.80 -6.62 -13.14
C ASN A 30 -19.88 -5.38 -14.05
N LEU A 31 -18.71 -4.80 -14.40
CA LEU A 31 -18.66 -3.66 -15.31
C LEU A 31 -19.23 -4.01 -16.71
N ARG A 32 -18.90 -5.19 -17.23
CA ARG A 32 -19.45 -5.65 -18.51
C ARG A 32 -20.96 -5.85 -18.45
N TRP A 33 -21.52 -6.39 -17.35
CA TRP A 33 -22.96 -6.51 -17.18
C TRP A 33 -23.65 -5.15 -17.23
N ILE A 34 -23.09 -4.14 -16.55
CA ILE A 34 -23.63 -2.77 -16.61
C ILE A 34 -23.65 -2.26 -18.06
N GLY A 35 -22.56 -2.45 -18.80
CA GLY A 35 -22.48 -2.07 -20.21
C GLY A 35 -23.48 -2.81 -21.10
N ILE A 36 -23.58 -4.14 -20.97
CA ILE A 36 -24.49 -4.99 -21.74
C ILE A 36 -25.96 -4.61 -21.47
N ILE A 37 -26.33 -4.42 -20.20
CA ILE A 37 -27.69 -4.01 -19.83
C ILE A 37 -28.00 -2.63 -20.42
N GLY A 38 -27.06 -1.67 -20.33
CA GLY A 38 -27.20 -0.36 -20.95
C GLY A 38 -27.40 -0.44 -22.46
N GLN A 39 -26.63 -1.28 -23.16
CA GLN A 39 -26.79 -1.51 -24.61
C GLN A 39 -28.15 -2.12 -24.93
N LEU A 40 -28.62 -3.14 -24.19
CA LEU A 40 -29.93 -3.75 -24.37
C LEU A 40 -31.03 -2.70 -24.18
N ILE A 41 -31.02 -1.98 -23.06
CA ILE A 41 -32.05 -0.93 -22.78
C ILE A 41 -32.06 0.09 -23.92
N SER A 42 -30.90 0.60 -24.35
CA SER A 42 -30.81 1.61 -25.39
C SER A 42 -31.36 1.10 -26.74
N VAL A 43 -30.93 -0.10 -27.16
CA VAL A 43 -31.33 -0.68 -28.44
C VAL A 43 -32.84 -0.98 -28.46
N TYR A 44 -33.39 -1.54 -27.38
CA TYR A 44 -34.82 -1.88 -27.31
C TYR A 44 -35.68 -0.61 -27.18
N LEU A 45 -35.25 0.36 -26.38
CA LEU A 45 -35.96 1.63 -26.23
C LEU A 45 -36.02 2.40 -27.56
N VAL A 46 -34.89 2.48 -28.28
CA VAL A 46 -34.81 3.18 -29.56
C VAL A 46 -35.65 2.47 -30.65
N TYR A 47 -35.65 1.13 -30.66
CA TYR A 47 -36.38 0.35 -31.65
C TYR A 47 -37.89 0.33 -31.40
N PHE A 48 -38.35 0.06 -30.16
CA PHE A 48 -39.77 -0.14 -29.85
C PHE A 48 -40.51 1.10 -29.39
N TYR A 49 -39.84 2.09 -28.79
CA TYR A 49 -40.49 3.28 -28.26
C TYR A 49 -40.32 4.50 -29.17
N PHE A 50 -39.15 4.65 -29.79
CA PHE A 50 -38.87 5.74 -30.70
C PHE A 50 -39.07 5.39 -32.18
N ASP A 51 -39.39 4.14 -32.49
CA ASP A 51 -39.63 3.62 -33.87
C ASP A 51 -38.48 3.94 -34.84
N PHE A 52 -37.22 3.81 -34.41
CA PHE A 52 -36.07 4.06 -35.26
C PHE A 52 -35.81 2.85 -36.15
N ASP A 53 -35.57 3.08 -37.45
CA ASP A 53 -35.28 2.04 -38.42
C ASP A 53 -33.76 1.71 -38.45
N PHE A 54 -33.38 0.57 -37.90
CA PHE A 54 -32.07 0.01 -38.02
C PHE A 54 -32.12 -1.53 -37.96
N ASN A 55 -31.01 -2.19 -38.32
CA ASN A 55 -31.00 -3.65 -38.34
C ASN A 55 -30.95 -4.23 -36.92
N PHE A 56 -32.12 -4.41 -36.31
CA PHE A 56 -32.30 -4.91 -34.95
C PHE A 56 -31.68 -6.30 -34.73
N ILE A 57 -31.70 -7.21 -35.74
CA ILE A 57 -31.14 -8.56 -35.64
C ILE A 57 -29.63 -8.48 -35.46
N PHE A 58 -28.94 -7.70 -36.30
CA PHE A 58 -27.47 -7.53 -36.19
C PHE A 58 -27.07 -6.79 -34.92
N ALA A 59 -27.85 -5.82 -34.44
CA ALA A 59 -27.59 -5.16 -33.16
C ALA A 59 -27.62 -6.17 -32.00
N ASN A 60 -28.63 -7.03 -31.95
CA ASN A 60 -28.71 -8.09 -30.94
C ASN A 60 -27.59 -9.15 -31.09
N LEU A 61 -27.14 -9.43 -32.32
CA LEU A 61 -25.99 -10.31 -32.55
C LEU A 61 -24.74 -9.76 -31.90
N PHE A 62 -24.44 -8.47 -32.08
CA PHE A 62 -23.29 -7.83 -31.44
C PHE A 62 -23.39 -7.86 -29.90
N ILE A 63 -24.56 -7.55 -29.33
CA ILE A 63 -24.78 -7.61 -27.88
C ILE A 63 -24.60 -9.05 -27.37
N SER A 64 -25.08 -10.04 -28.11
CA SER A 64 -24.92 -11.46 -27.77
C SER A 64 -23.47 -11.89 -27.67
N ILE A 65 -22.56 -11.36 -28.49
CA ILE A 65 -21.11 -11.59 -28.36
C ILE A 65 -20.61 -11.15 -26.98
N GLY A 66 -21.05 -9.98 -26.50
CA GLY A 66 -20.73 -9.49 -25.16
C GLY A 66 -21.24 -10.41 -24.06
N ILE A 67 -22.51 -10.87 -24.17
CA ILE A 67 -23.14 -11.78 -23.21
C ILE A 67 -22.38 -13.10 -23.17
N ILE A 68 -22.12 -13.73 -24.31
CA ILE A 68 -21.40 -15.00 -24.42
C ILE A 68 -19.99 -14.86 -23.82
N GLY A 69 -19.27 -13.78 -24.12
CA GLY A 69 -17.95 -13.51 -23.56
C GLY A 69 -17.99 -13.37 -22.03
N ASN A 70 -19.04 -12.76 -21.48
CA ASN A 70 -19.20 -12.62 -20.02
C ASN A 70 -19.56 -13.93 -19.34
N LEU A 71 -20.45 -14.72 -19.96
CA LEU A 71 -20.80 -16.09 -19.50
C LEU A 71 -19.58 -17.01 -19.54
N TYR A 72 -18.75 -16.93 -20.58
CA TYR A 72 -17.48 -17.67 -20.65
C TYR A 72 -16.57 -17.32 -19.45
N LEU A 73 -16.45 -16.05 -19.09
CA LEU A 73 -15.67 -15.63 -17.92
C LEU A 73 -16.26 -16.20 -16.62
N ILE A 74 -17.59 -16.28 -16.49
CA ILE A 74 -18.25 -16.78 -15.29
C ILE A 74 -18.05 -18.28 -15.15
N PHE A 75 -18.37 -19.05 -16.16
CA PHE A 75 -18.50 -20.51 -16.07
C PHE A 75 -17.25 -21.28 -16.49
N VAL A 76 -16.48 -20.78 -17.45
CA VAL A 76 -15.35 -21.53 -18.04
C VAL A 76 -14.00 -21.06 -17.48
N TYR A 77 -13.82 -19.76 -17.26
CA TYR A 77 -12.54 -19.22 -16.79
C TYR A 77 -12.40 -19.42 -15.28
N LYS A 78 -11.59 -20.42 -14.87
CA LYS A 78 -11.45 -20.85 -13.45
C LYS A 78 -10.62 -19.93 -12.57
N LYS A 79 -9.73 -19.09 -13.14
CA LYS A 79 -8.86 -18.22 -12.34
C LYS A 79 -9.63 -17.00 -11.78
N THR A 80 -9.29 -16.58 -10.56
CA THR A 80 -9.88 -15.41 -9.91
C THR A 80 -9.38 -14.08 -10.47
N GLN A 81 -8.23 -14.11 -11.16
CA GLN A 81 -7.61 -12.97 -11.80
C GLN A 81 -7.35 -13.23 -13.27
N LEU A 82 -7.59 -12.23 -14.10
CA LEU A 82 -7.27 -12.24 -15.52
C LEU A 82 -5.79 -11.86 -15.71
N THR A 83 -5.07 -12.67 -16.47
CA THR A 83 -3.70 -12.34 -16.89
C THR A 83 -3.74 -11.23 -17.93
N ASP A 84 -2.62 -10.51 -18.14
CA ASP A 84 -2.48 -9.44 -19.14
C ASP A 84 -3.00 -9.90 -20.53
N ARG A 85 -2.62 -11.11 -20.98
CA ARG A 85 -3.10 -11.66 -22.25
C ARG A 85 -4.61 -11.92 -22.26
N SER A 86 -5.15 -12.48 -21.19
CA SER A 86 -6.58 -12.82 -21.14
C SER A 86 -7.43 -11.54 -21.09
N ALA A 87 -7.04 -10.56 -20.25
CA ALA A 87 -7.71 -9.28 -20.17
C ALA A 87 -7.66 -8.52 -21.51
N PHE A 88 -6.50 -8.53 -22.17
CA PHE A 88 -6.33 -7.92 -23.49
C PHE A 88 -7.32 -8.51 -24.52
N ILE A 89 -7.44 -9.84 -24.61
CA ILE A 89 -8.34 -10.49 -25.58
C ILE A 89 -9.80 -10.09 -25.33
N HIS A 90 -10.24 -10.06 -24.07
CA HIS A 90 -11.62 -9.70 -23.75
C HIS A 90 -11.92 -8.22 -24.01
N LEU A 91 -10.99 -7.31 -23.67
CA LEU A 91 -11.13 -5.89 -23.97
C LEU A 91 -11.08 -5.60 -25.48
N LEU A 92 -10.28 -6.36 -26.23
CA LEU A 92 -10.27 -6.31 -27.67
C LEU A 92 -11.64 -6.71 -28.27
N ILE A 93 -12.23 -7.79 -27.78
CA ILE A 93 -13.56 -8.22 -28.17
C ILE A 93 -14.60 -7.15 -27.84
N ASP A 94 -14.50 -6.50 -26.66
CA ASP A 94 -15.41 -5.42 -26.28
C ASP A 94 -15.33 -4.22 -27.23
N ILE A 95 -14.10 -3.80 -27.63
CA ILE A 95 -13.91 -2.72 -28.61
C ILE A 95 -14.52 -3.10 -29.96
N ILE A 96 -14.28 -4.31 -30.46
CA ILE A 96 -14.80 -4.78 -31.75
C ILE A 96 -16.34 -4.86 -31.72
N GLN A 97 -16.88 -5.47 -30.66
CA GLN A 97 -18.33 -5.62 -30.47
C GLN A 97 -19.04 -4.26 -30.42
N LEU A 98 -18.50 -3.32 -29.64
CA LEU A 98 -19.08 -2.00 -29.50
C LEU A 98 -18.93 -1.17 -30.78
N SER A 99 -17.77 -1.27 -31.47
CA SER A 99 -17.56 -0.62 -32.76
C SER A 99 -18.56 -1.14 -33.82
N GLY A 100 -18.83 -2.45 -33.84
CA GLY A 100 -19.83 -3.04 -34.73
C GLY A 100 -21.26 -2.55 -34.44
N LEU A 101 -21.63 -2.43 -33.18
CA LEU A 101 -22.93 -1.87 -32.78
C LEU A 101 -23.06 -0.41 -33.19
N ILE A 102 -22.05 0.41 -32.92
CA ILE A 102 -22.03 1.83 -33.29
C ILE A 102 -22.00 2.01 -34.80
N TYR A 103 -21.30 1.14 -35.54
CA TYR A 103 -21.33 1.14 -37.03
C TYR A 103 -22.74 1.03 -37.59
N LEU A 104 -23.58 0.15 -37.00
CA LEU A 104 -24.97 -0.06 -37.41
C LEU A 104 -25.90 1.09 -37.06
N THR A 105 -25.53 1.91 -36.08
CA THR A 105 -26.38 2.90 -35.46
C THR A 105 -25.91 4.35 -35.65
N GLY A 106 -25.19 4.64 -36.73
CA GLY A 106 -24.85 6.00 -37.13
C GLY A 106 -23.40 6.41 -36.94
N GLY A 107 -22.51 5.51 -36.55
CA GLY A 107 -21.08 5.76 -36.42
C GLY A 107 -20.76 6.91 -35.46
N VAL A 108 -20.00 7.89 -35.93
CA VAL A 108 -19.61 9.06 -35.15
C VAL A 108 -20.76 9.99 -34.78
N LYS A 109 -21.86 9.93 -35.52
CA LYS A 109 -23.09 10.70 -35.23
C LYS A 109 -23.89 10.14 -34.04
N ASN A 110 -23.59 8.89 -33.62
CA ASN A 110 -24.22 8.25 -32.49
C ASN A 110 -23.60 8.76 -31.17
N PRO A 111 -24.38 9.35 -30.25
CA PRO A 111 -23.88 9.89 -29.00
C PRO A 111 -23.22 8.82 -28.10
N PHE A 112 -23.59 7.55 -28.26
CA PHE A 112 -23.01 6.43 -27.50
C PHE A 112 -21.58 6.04 -27.92
N ILE A 113 -21.03 6.67 -28.96
CA ILE A 113 -19.64 6.47 -29.38
C ILE A 113 -18.63 6.76 -28.26
N ILE A 114 -19.00 7.62 -27.30
CA ILE A 114 -18.17 7.92 -26.12
C ILE A 114 -17.83 6.67 -25.32
N PHE A 115 -18.68 5.64 -25.29
CA PHE A 115 -18.42 4.41 -24.56
C PHE A 115 -17.32 3.56 -25.16
N LEU A 116 -16.90 3.85 -26.39
CA LEU A 116 -15.79 3.13 -27.04
C LEU A 116 -14.44 3.39 -26.36
N ILE A 117 -14.29 4.50 -25.65
CA ILE A 117 -13.05 4.82 -24.92
C ILE A 117 -12.91 4.03 -23.62
N ILE A 118 -14.02 3.53 -23.03
CA ILE A 118 -14.03 2.88 -21.70
C ILE A 118 -13.09 1.66 -21.63
N PRO A 119 -13.11 0.69 -22.57
CA PRO A 119 -12.23 -0.48 -22.49
C PRO A 119 -10.74 -0.09 -22.45
N SER A 120 -10.34 0.92 -23.23
CA SER A 120 -8.94 1.38 -23.28
C SER A 120 -8.53 2.13 -22.02
N VAL A 121 -9.40 2.99 -21.47
CA VAL A 121 -9.15 3.67 -20.19
C VAL A 121 -9.06 2.67 -19.06
N PHE A 122 -9.92 1.65 -19.04
CA PHE A 122 -9.89 0.58 -18.05
C PHE A 122 -8.61 -0.27 -18.15
N ALA A 123 -8.10 -0.51 -19.37
CA ALA A 123 -6.86 -1.21 -19.61
C ALA A 123 -5.65 -0.46 -19.01
N SER A 124 -5.65 0.87 -19.02
CA SER A 124 -4.48 1.67 -18.67
C SER A 124 -4.00 1.50 -17.23
N SER A 125 -4.90 1.26 -16.29
CA SER A 125 -4.57 1.03 -14.87
C SER A 125 -4.28 -0.43 -14.52
N ASN A 126 -4.61 -1.39 -15.41
CA ASN A 126 -4.62 -2.81 -15.10
C ASN A 126 -3.68 -3.66 -15.98
N LEU A 127 -3.35 -3.20 -17.18
CA LEU A 127 -2.54 -3.95 -18.15
C LEU A 127 -1.13 -3.36 -18.31
N SER A 128 -0.26 -4.13 -18.95
CA SER A 128 1.08 -3.66 -19.31
C SER A 128 1.00 -2.49 -20.29
N PHE A 129 2.00 -1.60 -20.26
CA PHE A 129 2.05 -0.42 -21.12
C PHE A 129 1.91 -0.78 -22.61
N ARG A 130 2.48 -1.90 -23.06
CA ARG A 130 2.42 -2.34 -24.47
C ARG A 130 1.03 -2.77 -24.89
N THR A 131 0.37 -3.58 -24.06
CA THR A 131 -0.99 -4.05 -24.33
C THR A 131 -1.99 -2.92 -24.27
N ASN A 132 -1.82 -1.99 -23.33
CA ASN A 132 -2.64 -0.79 -23.26
C ASN A 132 -2.45 0.12 -24.48
N SER A 133 -1.21 0.40 -24.87
CA SER A 133 -0.92 1.24 -26.06
C SER A 133 -1.53 0.67 -27.33
N PHE A 134 -1.52 -0.65 -27.48
CA PHE A 134 -2.16 -1.30 -28.62
C PHE A 134 -3.70 -1.12 -28.60
N LEU A 135 -4.34 -1.26 -27.43
CA LEU A 135 -5.79 -1.03 -27.30
C LEU A 135 -6.17 0.44 -27.57
N VAL A 136 -5.36 1.39 -27.09
CA VAL A 136 -5.54 2.83 -27.39
C VAL A 136 -5.44 3.09 -28.90
N LEU A 137 -4.43 2.52 -29.57
CA LEU A 137 -4.27 2.64 -31.00
C LEU A 137 -5.50 2.06 -31.74
N LEU A 138 -5.95 0.86 -31.35
CA LEU A 138 -7.11 0.23 -31.94
C LEU A 138 -8.39 1.05 -31.74
N THR A 139 -8.62 1.57 -30.53
CA THR A 139 -9.75 2.43 -30.24
C THR A 139 -9.71 3.70 -31.10
N THR A 140 -8.53 4.32 -31.25
CA THR A 140 -8.34 5.50 -32.12
C THR A 140 -8.67 5.17 -33.59
N LEU A 141 -8.17 4.03 -34.08
CA LEU A 141 -8.47 3.57 -35.43
C LEU A 141 -9.95 3.26 -35.62
N SER A 142 -10.62 2.68 -34.59
CA SER A 142 -12.07 2.44 -34.64
C SER A 142 -12.85 3.74 -34.69
N ILE A 143 -12.50 4.75 -33.90
CA ILE A 143 -13.16 6.08 -33.94
C ILE A 143 -12.97 6.72 -35.32
N LEU A 144 -11.76 6.72 -35.85
CA LEU A 144 -11.49 7.24 -37.19
C LEU A 144 -12.22 6.45 -38.28
N GLY A 145 -12.21 5.11 -38.22
CA GLY A 145 -12.94 4.27 -39.15
C GLY A 145 -14.45 4.54 -39.16
N LEU A 146 -15.06 4.67 -37.97
CA LEU A 146 -16.48 4.99 -37.82
C LEU A 146 -16.84 6.41 -38.30
N THR A 147 -15.86 7.30 -38.42
CA THR A 147 -16.09 8.63 -39.01
C THR A 147 -16.36 8.56 -40.53
N PHE A 148 -15.63 7.67 -41.22
CA PHE A 148 -15.71 7.56 -42.68
C PHE A 148 -16.59 6.42 -43.17
N ILE A 149 -16.68 5.35 -42.37
CA ILE A 149 -17.35 4.11 -42.76
C ILE A 149 -18.38 3.78 -41.69
N SER A 150 -19.59 4.29 -41.82
CA SER A 150 -20.70 3.96 -40.93
C SER A 150 -22.00 3.94 -41.73
N LYS A 151 -23.03 3.24 -41.23
CA LYS A 151 -24.38 3.40 -41.72
C LYS A 151 -24.93 4.77 -41.31
N ASP A 152 -25.96 5.21 -41.98
CA ASP A 152 -26.65 6.45 -41.61
C ASP A 152 -27.23 6.35 -40.19
N LEU A 153 -27.33 7.52 -39.55
CA LEU A 153 -27.94 7.58 -38.24
C LEU A 153 -29.41 7.12 -38.38
N PRO A 154 -29.85 6.13 -37.58
CA PRO A 154 -31.24 5.74 -37.58
C PRO A 154 -32.13 6.96 -37.29
N GLU A 155 -33.17 7.12 -38.09
CA GLU A 155 -34.12 8.22 -37.95
C GLU A 155 -35.49 7.64 -37.60
N PRO A 156 -36.30 8.34 -36.79
CA PRO A 156 -37.69 8.00 -36.62
C PRO A 156 -38.42 8.18 -37.94
N LEU A 157 -39.45 7.40 -38.21
CA LEU A 157 -40.19 7.37 -39.48
C LEU A 157 -40.71 8.72 -39.94
N ASN A 158 -40.84 9.70 -39.04
CA ASN A 158 -41.49 10.99 -39.31
C ASN A 158 -40.57 12.23 -39.21
N ASP A 159 -39.29 12.06 -38.80
CA ASP A 159 -38.37 13.18 -38.58
C ASP A 159 -36.98 12.90 -39.13
N HIS A 160 -36.35 13.91 -39.75
CA HIS A 160 -34.96 13.81 -40.27
C HIS A 160 -34.00 14.58 -39.41
N PHE A 161 -32.97 13.89 -38.83
CA PHE A 161 -31.91 14.50 -38.08
C PHE A 161 -30.79 15.02 -38.97
N HIS A 162 -30.61 16.32 -39.06
CA HIS A 162 -29.48 16.91 -39.76
C HIS A 162 -28.35 17.23 -38.79
N VAL A 163 -27.25 16.40 -38.85
CA VAL A 163 -26.02 16.70 -38.12
C VAL A 163 -25.10 17.50 -39.05
N SER A 164 -24.73 18.70 -38.63
CA SER A 164 -23.79 19.53 -39.39
C SER A 164 -22.47 18.82 -39.63
N ASN A 165 -21.90 18.96 -40.86
CA ASN A 165 -20.61 18.36 -41.22
C ASN A 165 -19.48 18.76 -40.27
N TYR A 166 -19.56 19.91 -39.62
CA TYR A 166 -18.59 20.35 -38.63
C TYR A 166 -18.51 19.36 -37.45
N TYR A 167 -19.66 18.88 -36.93
CA TYR A 167 -19.69 17.93 -35.82
C TYR A 167 -19.11 16.57 -36.18
N ILE A 168 -19.20 16.15 -37.43
CA ILE A 168 -18.65 14.86 -37.90
C ILE A 168 -17.12 14.81 -37.71
N TYR A 169 -16.45 15.94 -37.78
CA TYR A 169 -14.99 16.02 -37.56
C TYR A 169 -14.63 16.43 -36.12
N ALA A 170 -15.47 17.27 -35.50
CA ALA A 170 -15.23 17.77 -34.16
C ALA A 170 -15.37 16.65 -33.08
N ILE A 171 -16.37 15.78 -33.22
CA ILE A 171 -16.62 14.70 -32.26
C ILE A 171 -15.46 13.70 -32.17
N PRO A 172 -14.95 13.11 -33.27
CA PRO A 172 -13.83 12.19 -33.18
C PRO A 172 -12.55 12.85 -32.63
N LEU A 173 -12.31 14.13 -33.00
CA LEU A 173 -11.17 14.87 -32.45
C LEU A 173 -11.30 15.03 -30.92
N ALA A 174 -12.46 15.44 -30.44
CA ALA A 174 -12.73 15.56 -29.01
C ALA A 174 -12.59 14.21 -28.27
N LEU A 175 -13.09 13.12 -28.86
CA LEU A 175 -12.98 11.77 -28.28
C LEU A 175 -11.54 11.28 -28.24
N ILE A 176 -10.73 11.55 -29.25
CA ILE A 176 -9.30 11.16 -29.25
C ILE A 176 -8.56 11.94 -28.17
N ILE A 177 -8.80 13.24 -28.04
CA ILE A 177 -8.21 14.05 -26.97
C ILE A 177 -8.63 13.50 -25.59
N ALA A 178 -9.92 13.22 -25.39
CA ALA A 178 -10.44 12.65 -24.16
C ALA A 178 -9.84 11.26 -23.86
N LEU A 179 -9.70 10.40 -24.88
CA LEU A 179 -9.09 9.08 -24.76
C LEU A 179 -7.64 9.19 -24.28
N LEU A 180 -6.82 10.03 -24.90
CA LEU A 180 -5.42 10.20 -24.53
C LEU A 180 -5.29 10.81 -23.13
N PHE A 181 -6.08 11.83 -22.82
CA PHE A 181 -6.06 12.45 -21.47
C PHE A 181 -6.46 11.47 -20.38
N LEU A 182 -7.59 10.77 -20.56
CA LEU A 182 -8.08 9.81 -19.57
C LEU A 182 -7.14 8.61 -19.41
N ASN A 183 -6.53 8.12 -20.49
CA ASN A 183 -5.50 7.07 -20.40
C ASN A 183 -4.27 7.53 -19.62
N TYR A 184 -3.74 8.71 -19.92
CA TYR A 184 -2.61 9.29 -19.19
C TYR A 184 -2.94 9.43 -17.69
N PHE A 185 -4.08 10.01 -17.37
CA PHE A 185 -4.55 10.16 -15.99
C PHE A 185 -4.69 8.81 -15.28
N ALA A 186 -5.31 7.83 -15.93
CA ALA A 186 -5.52 6.51 -15.34
C ALA A 186 -4.20 5.73 -15.13
N ILE A 187 -3.20 5.90 -15.99
CA ILE A 187 -1.86 5.32 -15.80
C ILE A 187 -1.20 5.92 -14.55
N ILE A 188 -1.18 7.23 -14.41
CA ILE A 188 -0.53 7.91 -13.28
C ILE A 188 -1.25 7.56 -11.97
N PHE A 189 -2.57 7.72 -11.93
CA PHE A 189 -3.36 7.44 -10.75
C PHE A 189 -3.29 5.96 -10.33
N GLY A 190 -3.30 5.05 -11.31
CA GLY A 190 -3.14 3.62 -11.07
C GLY A 190 -1.77 3.28 -10.49
N ALA A 191 -0.71 3.89 -11.00
CA ALA A 191 0.64 3.71 -10.48
C ALA A 191 0.78 4.22 -9.03
N GLU A 192 0.26 5.42 -8.74
CA GLU A 192 0.27 6.00 -7.40
C GLU A 192 -0.54 5.16 -6.40
N SER A 193 -1.77 4.77 -6.77
CA SER A 193 -2.63 3.92 -5.93
C SER A 193 -1.96 2.59 -5.60
N LYS A 194 -1.27 1.99 -6.57
CA LYS A 194 -0.52 0.76 -6.37
C LYS A 194 0.66 0.94 -5.42
N LEU A 195 1.44 2.00 -5.61
CA LEU A 195 2.55 2.33 -4.73
C LEU A 195 2.11 2.46 -3.27
N ARG A 196 1.01 3.18 -3.03
CA ARG A 196 0.40 3.32 -1.70
C ARG A 196 -0.02 1.97 -1.11
N LYS A 197 -0.66 1.13 -1.92
CA LYS A 197 -1.09 -0.21 -1.48
C LYS A 197 0.09 -1.11 -1.13
N ASP A 198 1.15 -1.11 -1.93
CA ASP A 198 2.35 -1.91 -1.66
C ASP A 198 3.04 -1.43 -0.38
N ALA A 199 3.07 -0.11 -0.13
CA ALA A 199 3.60 0.47 1.10
C ALA A 199 2.77 0.06 2.32
N LEU A 200 1.43 0.08 2.25
CA LEU A 200 0.55 -0.38 3.32
C LEU A 200 0.73 -1.87 3.62
N ASN A 201 0.78 -2.72 2.61
CA ASN A 201 1.03 -4.15 2.79
C ASN A 201 2.39 -4.40 3.49
N LYS A 202 3.41 -3.61 3.13
CA LYS A 202 4.73 -3.71 3.77
C LYS A 202 4.70 -3.23 5.22
N MET A 203 3.95 -2.20 5.51
CA MET A 203 3.71 -1.74 6.88
C MET A 203 3.06 -2.84 7.72
N GLU A 204 1.99 -3.46 7.23
CA GLU A 204 1.31 -4.57 7.92
C GLU A 204 2.25 -5.75 8.18
N GLU A 205 3.10 -6.11 7.21
CA GLU A 205 4.11 -7.17 7.38
C GLU A 205 5.12 -6.83 8.48
N ILE A 206 5.60 -5.59 8.53
CA ILE A 206 6.56 -5.13 9.55
C ILE A 206 5.91 -5.14 10.92
N MET A 207 4.69 -4.63 11.05
CA MET A 207 3.95 -4.61 12.32
C MET A 207 3.65 -6.02 12.84
N ALA A 208 3.23 -6.94 11.96
CA ALA A 208 2.99 -8.32 12.34
C ALA A 208 4.26 -9.00 12.86
N LYS A 209 5.39 -8.77 12.21
CA LYS A 209 6.68 -9.32 12.62
C LYS A 209 7.17 -8.72 13.94
N GLU A 210 6.97 -7.43 14.14
CA GLU A 210 7.32 -6.75 15.40
C GLU A 210 6.46 -7.26 16.54
N HIS A 211 5.16 -7.44 16.33
CA HIS A 211 4.26 -8.03 17.31
C HIS A 211 4.63 -9.48 17.66
N GLU A 212 5.06 -10.28 16.67
CA GLU A 212 5.57 -11.63 16.90
C GLU A 212 6.82 -11.61 17.78
N MET A 213 7.76 -10.69 17.52
CA MET A 213 8.98 -10.53 18.32
C MET A 213 8.66 -10.11 19.77
N LEU A 214 7.71 -9.19 19.96
CA LEU A 214 7.24 -8.77 21.28
C LEU A 214 6.65 -9.95 22.07
N SER A 215 5.79 -10.72 21.42
CA SER A 215 5.18 -11.91 22.03
C SER A 215 6.22 -12.94 22.44
N LEU A 216 7.22 -13.19 21.59
CA LEU A 216 8.33 -14.10 21.90
C LEU A 216 9.19 -13.59 23.05
N GLY A 217 9.44 -12.28 23.11
CA GLY A 217 10.16 -11.63 24.20
C GLY A 217 9.46 -11.81 25.53
N GLY A 218 8.16 -11.51 25.59
CA GLY A 218 7.34 -11.71 26.79
C GLY A 218 7.32 -13.16 27.28
N GLN A 219 7.22 -14.13 26.35
CA GLN A 219 7.28 -15.55 26.70
C GLN A 219 8.65 -15.96 27.25
N ALA A 220 9.75 -15.44 26.65
CA ALA A 220 11.10 -15.68 27.11
C ALA A 220 11.34 -15.13 28.52
N ALA A 221 10.80 -13.94 28.80
CA ALA A 221 10.88 -13.32 30.12
C ALA A 221 10.12 -14.10 31.20
N ALA A 222 8.88 -14.48 30.91
CA ALA A 222 8.08 -15.31 31.81
C ALA A 222 8.77 -16.65 32.09
N ALA A 223 9.36 -17.26 31.08
CA ALA A 223 10.17 -18.48 31.23
C ALA A 223 11.42 -18.25 32.09
N ALA A 224 12.15 -17.14 31.86
CA ALA A 224 13.33 -16.77 32.62
C ALA A 224 12.99 -16.52 34.10
N HIS A 225 11.90 -15.82 34.38
CA HIS A 225 11.41 -15.61 35.75
C HIS A 225 11.03 -16.91 36.42
N SER A 226 10.27 -17.78 35.75
CA SER A 226 9.85 -19.08 36.26
C SER A 226 11.03 -20.05 36.50
N LEU A 227 12.08 -19.98 35.71
CA LEU A 227 13.29 -20.80 35.86
C LEU A 227 14.29 -20.17 36.84
N GLY A 228 14.28 -18.88 37.06
CA GLY A 228 15.15 -18.17 37.97
C GLY A 228 15.00 -18.62 39.44
N THR A 229 13.74 -18.84 39.89
CA THR A 229 13.43 -19.30 41.25
C THR A 229 14.04 -20.68 41.56
N PRO A 230 13.81 -21.76 40.77
CA PRO A 230 14.41 -23.07 41.05
C PRO A 230 15.92 -23.04 40.91
N LEU A 231 16.48 -22.29 39.95
CA LEU A 231 17.95 -22.16 39.80
C LEU A 231 18.59 -21.44 40.99
N SER A 232 17.94 -20.43 41.55
CA SER A 232 18.40 -19.77 42.79
C SER A 232 18.42 -20.73 43.96
N THR A 233 17.42 -21.59 44.09
CA THR A 233 17.36 -22.62 45.13
C THR A 233 18.50 -23.63 44.94
N ILE A 234 18.77 -24.11 43.71
CA ILE A 234 19.86 -25.02 43.42
C ILE A 234 21.18 -24.36 43.73
N LYS A 235 21.37 -23.05 43.41
CA LYS A 235 22.59 -22.30 43.74
C LYS A 235 22.85 -22.26 45.24
N VAL A 236 21.83 -22.02 46.07
CA VAL A 236 21.95 -22.01 47.52
C VAL A 236 22.34 -23.39 48.07
N ILE A 237 21.69 -24.46 47.60
CA ILE A 237 21.97 -25.83 48.01
C ILE A 237 23.43 -26.23 47.61
N THR A 238 23.87 -25.91 46.39
CA THR A 238 25.23 -26.18 45.93
C THR A 238 26.28 -25.44 46.74
N GLN A 239 26.02 -24.19 47.13
CA GLN A 239 26.91 -23.42 48.00
C GLN A 239 27.00 -24.02 49.42
N GLU A 240 25.91 -24.54 49.95
CA GLU A 240 25.85 -25.18 51.27
C GLU A 240 26.61 -26.51 51.26
N LEU A 241 26.38 -27.35 50.24
CA LEU A 241 27.10 -28.58 50.02
C LEU A 241 28.62 -28.36 49.81
N SER A 242 29.03 -27.33 49.09
CA SER A 242 30.43 -26.96 48.93
C SER A 242 31.10 -26.59 50.24
N LYS A 243 30.39 -26.01 51.19
CA LYS A 243 30.92 -25.72 52.55
C LYS A 243 31.02 -26.95 53.43
N GLN A 244 30.00 -27.85 53.35
CA GLN A 244 29.95 -29.04 54.21
C GLN A 244 30.92 -30.15 53.79
N LEU A 245 31.22 -30.25 52.50
CA LEU A 245 32.02 -31.36 51.93
C LEU A 245 33.44 -30.94 51.50
N LYS A 246 33.96 -29.82 52.01
CA LYS A 246 35.29 -29.28 51.71
C LYS A 246 36.46 -30.27 51.91
N ASP A 247 36.31 -31.20 52.82
CA ASP A 247 37.35 -32.16 53.18
C ASP A 247 37.38 -33.46 52.32
N GLN A 248 36.35 -33.62 51.45
CA GLN A 248 36.27 -34.76 50.52
C GLN A 248 36.61 -34.31 49.07
N LYS A 249 37.86 -34.49 48.66
CA LYS A 249 38.41 -33.97 47.39
C LYS A 249 37.62 -34.37 46.14
N ASP A 250 37.15 -35.59 46.02
CA ASP A 250 36.45 -36.09 44.83
C ASP A 250 35.04 -35.47 44.72
N VAL A 251 34.34 -35.30 45.83
CA VAL A 251 32.98 -34.70 45.87
C VAL A 251 33.04 -33.18 45.73
N SER A 252 34.11 -32.55 46.22
CA SER A 252 34.31 -31.10 46.11
C SER A 252 34.46 -30.65 44.64
N GLN A 253 35.13 -31.42 43.78
CA GLN A 253 35.25 -31.12 42.35
C GLN A 253 33.92 -31.21 41.63
N ASP A 254 33.07 -32.20 41.91
CA ASP A 254 31.76 -32.37 41.33
C ASP A 254 30.80 -31.21 41.70
N ILE A 255 30.87 -30.77 42.96
CA ILE A 255 30.08 -29.64 43.46
C ILE A 255 30.52 -28.32 42.82
N GLU A 256 31.83 -28.12 42.63
CA GLU A 256 32.36 -26.92 41.95
C GLU A 256 31.92 -26.87 40.49
N LEU A 257 31.92 -28.02 39.82
CA LEU A 257 31.43 -28.16 38.45
C LEU A 257 29.93 -27.85 38.34
N LEU A 258 29.16 -28.36 39.28
CA LEU A 258 27.72 -28.14 39.35
C LEU A 258 27.38 -26.66 39.63
N ALA A 259 28.10 -26.00 40.52
CA ALA A 259 27.97 -24.57 40.81
C ALA A 259 28.26 -23.71 39.57
N SER A 260 29.31 -24.08 38.81
CA SER A 260 29.66 -23.39 37.57
C SER A 260 28.57 -23.49 36.48
N GLN A 261 27.92 -24.67 36.36
CA GLN A 261 26.83 -24.86 35.41
C GLN A 261 25.55 -24.09 35.82
N VAL A 262 25.25 -24.03 37.11
CA VAL A 262 24.11 -23.22 37.63
C VAL A 262 24.33 -21.72 37.36
N GLU A 263 25.58 -21.23 37.58
CA GLU A 263 25.91 -19.84 37.27
C GLU A 263 25.78 -19.54 35.75
N ARG A 264 26.24 -20.46 34.91
CA ARG A 264 26.10 -20.36 33.47
C ARG A 264 24.63 -20.33 33.02
N CYS A 265 23.78 -21.15 33.62
CA CYS A 265 22.32 -21.09 33.38
C CYS A 265 21.73 -19.76 33.82
N ASN A 266 22.12 -19.22 34.97
CA ASN A 266 21.69 -17.88 35.40
C ASN A 266 22.13 -16.75 34.47
N GLU A 267 23.35 -16.81 33.94
CA GLU A 267 23.82 -15.84 32.95
C GLU A 267 23.02 -15.92 31.64
N ILE A 268 22.68 -17.12 31.17
CA ILE A 268 21.84 -17.30 29.97
C ILE A 268 20.43 -16.76 30.23
N LEU A 269 19.83 -17.04 31.38
CA LEU A 269 18.52 -16.51 31.75
C LEU A 269 18.52 -14.99 31.87
N LYS A 270 19.58 -14.42 32.50
CA LYS A 270 19.73 -12.95 32.53
C LYS A 270 19.84 -12.36 31.13
N LYS A 271 20.55 -12.98 30.20
CA LYS A 271 20.64 -12.52 28.81
C LYS A 271 19.29 -12.62 28.07
N LEU A 272 18.49 -13.63 28.37
CA LEU A 272 17.12 -13.79 27.84
C LEU A 272 16.15 -12.80 28.48
N SER A 273 16.36 -12.44 29.76
CA SER A 273 15.55 -11.52 30.54
C SER A 273 15.92 -10.05 30.35
N LEU A 274 17.06 -9.72 29.72
CA LEU A 274 17.55 -8.35 29.56
C LEU A 274 16.71 -7.47 28.64
N ASN A 275 15.62 -7.99 28.03
CA ASN A 275 14.72 -7.22 27.17
C ASN A 275 13.23 -7.19 27.53
N PRO A 276 12.70 -7.84 28.58
CA PRO A 276 11.24 -7.91 28.78
C PRO A 276 10.67 -6.90 29.76
N ASP A 277 11.44 -6.40 30.71
CA ASP A 277 10.93 -5.48 31.75
C ASP A 277 10.49 -4.11 31.20
N GLN A 278 10.82 -3.81 29.94
CA GLN A 278 10.32 -2.62 29.26
C GLN A 278 9.03 -2.85 28.46
N GLU A 279 8.62 -4.11 28.22
CA GLU A 279 7.49 -4.43 27.32
C GLU A 279 6.19 -4.68 28.07
N ASP A 280 6.23 -5.23 29.30
CA ASP A 280 5.04 -5.38 30.14
C ASP A 280 4.54 -4.03 30.68
N GLU A 281 5.40 -3.03 30.85
CA GLU A 281 4.99 -1.65 31.20
C GLU A 281 4.18 -0.97 30.09
N PHE A 282 4.36 -1.36 28.82
CA PHE A 282 3.50 -0.88 27.72
C PHE A 282 2.08 -1.49 27.76
N ILE A 283 1.82 -2.44 28.65
CA ILE A 283 0.52 -3.15 28.72
C ILE A 283 -0.45 -2.51 29.74
N ASP A 284 -0.04 -1.51 30.48
CA ASP A 284 -0.91 -0.85 31.45
C ASP A 284 -1.96 0.03 30.76
N GLU A 285 -3.25 -0.25 30.98
CA GLU A 285 -4.37 0.36 30.25
C GLU A 285 -4.63 1.84 30.59
N ASP A 286 -3.92 2.38 31.59
CA ASP A 286 -4.20 3.68 32.21
C ASP A 286 -3.05 4.69 32.13
N LEU A 287 -2.07 4.52 31.21
CA LEU A 287 -0.93 5.41 31.11
C LEU A 287 -1.25 6.76 30.45
N SER A 288 -0.65 7.83 30.97
CA SER A 288 -0.71 9.15 30.38
C SER A 288 0.26 9.27 29.18
N MET A 289 0.02 10.22 28.25
CA MET A 289 0.95 10.49 27.15
C MET A 289 2.37 10.81 27.60
N ARG A 290 2.51 11.43 28.76
CA ARG A 290 3.80 11.67 29.42
C ARG A 290 4.56 10.39 29.70
N GLU A 291 3.89 9.39 30.24
CA GLU A 291 4.47 8.09 30.58
C GLU A 291 4.85 7.32 29.33
N TYR A 292 3.99 7.32 28.31
CA TYR A 292 4.32 6.75 27.00
C TYR A 292 5.59 7.36 26.40
N LEU A 293 5.71 8.68 26.37
CA LEU A 293 6.91 9.34 25.86
C LEU A 293 8.16 9.00 26.67
N ARG A 294 8.04 8.93 28.01
CA ARG A 294 9.15 8.53 28.88
C ARG A 294 9.63 7.10 28.58
N GLN A 295 8.71 6.17 28.41
CA GLN A 295 9.04 4.78 28.08
C GLN A 295 9.71 4.67 26.70
N ILE A 296 9.15 5.33 25.67
CA ILE A 296 9.77 5.36 24.34
C ILE A 296 11.18 5.97 24.41
N ILE A 297 11.35 7.08 25.11
CA ILE A 297 12.65 7.76 25.26
C ILE A 297 13.65 6.87 26.01
N SER A 298 13.22 6.16 27.08
CA SER A 298 14.13 5.28 27.84
C SER A 298 14.67 4.15 26.95
N SER A 299 13.84 3.57 26.09
CA SER A 299 14.28 2.52 25.16
C SER A 299 15.35 3.00 24.16
N PHE A 300 15.30 4.29 23.75
CA PHE A 300 16.34 4.86 22.89
C PHE A 300 17.60 5.27 23.67
N LYS A 301 17.48 5.73 24.92
CA LYS A 301 18.64 6.11 25.76
C LYS A 301 19.58 4.93 26.03
N GLU A 302 19.08 3.71 26.13
CA GLU A 302 19.89 2.51 26.34
C GLU A 302 20.75 2.13 25.12
N THR A 303 20.25 2.43 23.92
CA THR A 303 20.90 2.04 22.67
C THR A 303 21.62 3.17 21.97
N SER A 304 21.35 4.42 22.34
CA SER A 304 21.88 5.64 21.70
C SER A 304 22.84 6.39 22.64
N LYS A 305 23.92 6.93 22.06
CA LYS A 305 24.85 7.86 22.76
C LYS A 305 24.38 9.31 22.76
N LYS A 306 23.21 9.60 22.21
CA LYS A 306 22.67 10.96 22.06
C LYS A 306 21.85 11.37 23.27
N GLU A 307 21.80 12.66 23.52
CA GLU A 307 21.04 13.24 24.64
C GLU A 307 19.58 13.46 24.24
N PHE A 308 18.66 12.95 25.06
CA PHE A 308 17.22 13.18 24.90
C PHE A 308 16.71 14.10 26.01
N SER A 309 16.09 15.22 25.65
CA SER A 309 15.42 16.14 26.57
C SER A 309 13.90 16.08 26.39
N LEU A 310 13.17 15.83 27.48
CA LEU A 310 11.71 15.86 27.50
C LEU A 310 11.27 17.09 28.30
N ASN A 311 10.66 18.05 27.62
CA ASN A 311 10.07 19.25 28.24
C ASN A 311 8.55 19.08 28.31
N LEU A 312 7.99 19.46 29.45
CA LEU A 312 6.57 19.40 29.73
C LEU A 312 6.07 20.85 29.92
N GLU A 313 5.47 21.40 28.89
CA GLU A 313 4.83 22.72 28.95
C GLU A 313 3.35 22.54 29.28
N GLN A 314 2.89 23.13 30.40
CA GLN A 314 1.48 23.17 30.83
C GLN A 314 0.76 21.79 30.79
N ASP A 315 1.22 20.89 31.65
CA ASP A 315 0.55 19.61 31.88
C ASP A 315 -0.49 19.77 32.97
N LEU A 316 -1.59 20.49 32.69
CA LEU A 316 -2.64 20.77 33.67
C LEU A 316 -3.58 19.58 33.91
N ASN A 317 -3.70 18.63 32.99
CA ASN A 317 -4.40 17.36 33.16
C ASN A 317 -3.93 16.39 32.08
N SER A 318 -3.01 15.49 32.40
CA SER A 318 -2.65 14.40 31.51
C SER A 318 -3.88 13.50 31.29
N LYS A 319 -4.62 13.75 30.22
CA LYS A 319 -5.73 12.85 29.84
C LYS A 319 -5.16 11.46 29.65
N LYS A 320 -5.77 10.49 30.29
CA LYS A 320 -5.53 9.09 30.02
C LYS A 320 -5.90 8.85 28.55
N ILE A 321 -4.97 8.36 27.79
CA ILE A 321 -5.19 8.04 26.38
C ILE A 321 -5.39 6.54 26.31
N TYR A 322 -6.45 6.12 25.61
CA TYR A 322 -6.64 4.71 25.30
C TYR A 322 -5.38 4.17 24.62
N LYS A 323 -4.87 3.07 25.14
CA LYS A 323 -3.72 2.38 24.59
C LYS A 323 -3.97 2.04 23.13
N SER A 324 -3.23 2.68 22.25
CA SER A 324 -3.17 2.34 20.85
C SER A 324 -1.72 1.99 20.51
N ILE A 325 -1.52 0.74 20.18
CA ILE A 325 -0.23 0.25 19.65
C ILE A 325 0.23 1.13 18.47
N GLU A 326 -0.71 1.58 17.65
CA GLU A 326 -0.44 2.45 16.52
C GLU A 326 0.15 3.81 16.94
N ILE A 327 -0.30 4.39 18.06
CA ILE A 327 0.25 5.67 18.56
C ILE A 327 1.70 5.45 19.00
N VAL A 328 1.97 4.38 19.75
CA VAL A 328 3.32 4.05 20.21
C VAL A 328 4.26 3.87 19.02
N TYR A 329 3.88 3.05 18.04
CA TYR A 329 4.68 2.82 16.84
C TYR A 329 4.82 4.07 15.97
N GLY A 330 3.78 4.86 15.86
CA GLY A 330 3.82 6.14 15.17
C GLY A 330 4.88 7.06 15.78
N LEU A 331 4.83 7.28 17.09
CA LEU A 331 5.80 8.11 17.81
C LEU A 331 7.22 7.53 17.76
N ARG A 332 7.40 6.22 17.93
CA ARG A 332 8.71 5.56 17.81
C ARG A 332 9.36 5.80 16.45
N ASN A 333 8.59 5.79 15.36
CA ASN A 333 9.11 6.08 14.03
C ASN A 333 9.64 7.51 13.92
N PHE A 334 8.95 8.51 14.46
CA PHE A 334 9.41 9.89 14.46
C PHE A 334 10.60 10.11 15.39
N ILE A 335 10.56 9.60 16.63
CA ILE A 335 11.68 9.69 17.59
C ILE A 335 12.90 8.95 17.07
N GLY A 336 12.72 7.75 16.49
CA GLY A 336 13.79 6.99 15.88
C GLY A 336 14.43 7.69 14.69
N ASN A 337 13.64 8.41 13.90
CA ASN A 337 14.13 9.22 12.80
C ASN A 337 14.94 10.42 13.33
N ALA A 338 14.42 11.15 14.32
CA ALA A 338 15.14 12.23 14.99
C ALA A 338 16.45 11.72 15.61
N ASN A 339 16.43 10.56 16.30
CA ASN A 339 17.66 9.94 16.82
C ASN A 339 18.65 9.60 15.70
N LYS A 340 18.20 9.12 14.56
CA LYS A 340 19.08 8.75 13.45
C LYS A 340 19.80 9.95 12.85
N PHE A 341 19.09 11.06 12.62
CA PHE A 341 19.58 12.21 11.88
C PHE A 341 20.13 13.34 12.77
N SER A 342 19.85 13.34 14.08
CA SER A 342 20.46 14.28 15.02
C SER A 342 22.00 14.16 15.06
N LYS A 343 22.68 15.24 15.37
CA LYS A 343 24.13 15.23 15.66
C LYS A 343 24.40 14.76 17.07
N SER A 344 23.74 15.36 18.06
CA SER A 344 23.99 15.08 19.48
C SER A 344 22.72 15.04 20.34
N LYS A 345 21.66 15.80 19.97
CA LYS A 345 20.50 16.02 20.84
C LYS A 345 19.18 15.86 20.12
N VAL A 346 18.20 15.29 20.84
CA VAL A 346 16.80 15.20 20.43
C VAL A 346 15.95 15.86 21.51
N PHE A 347 15.10 16.80 21.11
CA PHE A 347 14.21 17.56 21.99
C PHE A 347 12.78 17.10 21.75
N ILE A 348 12.06 16.80 22.83
CA ILE A 348 10.67 16.38 22.78
C ILE A 348 9.90 17.29 23.71
N ASN A 349 8.96 18.05 23.16
CA ASN A 349 8.09 18.94 23.92
C ASN A 349 6.68 18.37 23.92
N LEU A 350 6.08 18.26 25.10
CA LEU A 350 4.69 17.85 25.29
C LEU A 350 3.91 19.02 25.85
N LYS A 351 2.88 19.44 25.13
CA LYS A 351 1.91 20.43 25.56
C LYS A 351 0.52 19.83 25.46
N SER A 352 -0.20 19.83 26.58
CA SER A 352 -1.56 19.26 26.62
C SER A 352 -2.50 20.28 27.25
N ASP A 353 -3.63 20.54 26.60
CA ASP A 353 -4.73 21.33 27.12
C ASP A 353 -6.03 20.50 27.15
N ASN A 354 -7.19 21.14 27.36
CA ASN A 354 -8.46 20.45 27.47
C ASN A 354 -8.96 19.84 26.16
N ASP A 355 -8.50 20.33 25.01
CA ASP A 355 -9.04 20.00 23.68
C ASP A 355 -8.08 19.12 22.87
N PHE A 356 -6.77 19.36 22.96
CA PHE A 356 -5.76 18.63 22.19
C PHE A 356 -4.45 18.42 22.94
N THR A 357 -3.66 17.47 22.48
CA THR A 357 -2.30 17.20 22.93
C THR A 357 -1.35 17.42 21.76
N GLU A 358 -0.39 18.31 21.92
CA GLU A 358 0.65 18.61 20.94
C GLU A 358 1.99 18.00 21.38
N ILE A 359 2.60 17.24 20.46
CA ILE A 359 3.92 16.65 20.66
C ILE A 359 4.83 17.19 19.57
N THR A 360 5.86 17.95 19.97
CA THR A 360 6.86 18.45 19.06
C THR A 360 8.16 17.67 19.25
N ILE A 361 8.69 17.09 18.18
CA ILE A 361 9.94 16.34 18.16
C ILE A 361 10.90 17.10 17.26
N GLU A 362 12.00 17.60 17.84
CA GLU A 362 13.05 18.36 17.14
C GLU A 362 14.40 17.67 17.33
N ASP A 363 15.26 17.77 16.33
CA ASP A 363 16.65 17.31 16.40
C ASP A 363 17.62 18.42 16.01
N ASP A 364 18.90 18.24 16.32
CA ASP A 364 19.99 19.15 15.97
C ASP A 364 20.71 18.77 14.68
N GLY A 365 20.03 18.07 13.79
CA GLY A 365 20.54 17.59 12.51
C GLY A 365 20.67 18.69 11.45
N ASN A 366 20.77 18.27 10.19
CA ASN A 366 20.90 19.21 9.07
C ASN A 366 19.55 19.64 8.47
N GLY A 367 18.44 19.16 9.02
CA GLY A 367 17.09 19.35 8.49
C GLY A 367 16.83 18.58 7.19
N TYR A 368 15.63 18.74 6.65
CA TYR A 368 15.23 18.13 5.39
C TYR A 368 15.50 19.04 4.20
N PRO A 369 16.06 18.54 3.08
CA PRO A 369 16.05 19.27 1.81
C PRO A 369 14.63 19.70 1.42
N SER A 370 14.50 20.87 0.79
CA SER A 370 13.19 21.45 0.45
C SER A 370 12.34 20.58 -0.48
N ASP A 371 12.97 19.80 -1.36
CA ASP A 371 12.35 18.84 -2.27
C ASP A 371 11.81 17.60 -1.55
N ILE A 372 12.41 17.24 -0.40
CA ILE A 372 11.95 16.13 0.46
C ILE A 372 10.87 16.63 1.41
N LEU A 373 11.01 17.84 1.96
CA LEU A 373 10.08 18.40 2.93
C LEU A 373 8.64 18.44 2.39
N SER A 374 8.46 18.79 1.12
CA SER A 374 7.14 18.81 0.46
C SER A 374 6.51 17.44 0.25
N LYS A 375 7.31 16.37 0.35
CA LYS A 375 6.91 14.98 0.12
C LYS A 375 6.90 14.13 1.38
N ILE A 376 7.17 14.71 2.55
CA ILE A 376 7.17 13.98 3.83
C ILE A 376 5.80 13.33 4.04
N GLY A 377 5.82 12.02 4.30
CA GLY A 377 4.63 11.19 4.41
C GLY A 377 4.28 10.44 3.12
N GLU A 378 5.03 10.62 2.02
CA GLU A 378 4.97 9.71 0.89
C GLU A 378 5.84 8.46 1.15
N PRO A 379 5.44 7.28 0.64
CA PRO A 379 6.22 6.06 0.80
C PRO A 379 7.51 6.09 -0.05
N TYR A 380 8.54 5.40 0.44
CA TYR A 380 9.83 5.21 -0.24
C TYR A 380 10.67 6.48 -0.46
N LEU A 381 10.48 7.50 0.35
CA LEU A 381 11.36 8.66 0.36
C LEU A 381 12.77 8.26 0.81
N LYS A 382 13.73 8.28 -0.11
CA LYS A 382 15.13 7.98 0.17
C LYS A 382 15.90 9.27 0.41
N SER A 383 16.59 9.34 1.53
CA SER A 383 17.68 10.29 1.72
C SER A 383 18.87 9.91 0.81
N THR A 384 19.63 10.90 0.39
CA THR A 384 20.85 10.74 -0.42
C THR A 384 21.97 9.97 0.31
N ASP A 385 21.83 9.71 1.60
CA ASP A 385 22.82 8.99 2.39
C ASP A 385 22.75 7.47 2.17
N LYS A 386 23.92 6.85 1.98
CA LYS A 386 24.11 5.42 1.72
C LYS A 386 23.52 4.48 2.80
N ASN A 387 23.23 5.00 3.99
CA ASN A 387 22.63 4.27 5.12
C ASN A 387 21.12 4.52 5.30
N SER A 388 20.45 5.10 4.31
CA SER A 388 19.02 5.31 4.39
C SER A 388 18.28 3.97 4.29
N GLY A 389 17.45 3.65 5.28
CA GLY A 389 16.56 2.49 5.25
C GLY A 389 15.58 2.54 4.06
N LEU A 390 14.52 1.75 4.09
CA LEU A 390 13.52 1.61 3.00
C LEU A 390 12.76 2.92 2.68
N GLY A 391 12.94 4.01 3.45
CA GLY A 391 12.20 5.26 3.27
C GLY A 391 10.72 5.16 3.64
N LEU A 392 10.35 4.20 4.48
CA LEU A 392 8.97 3.96 4.90
C LEU A 392 8.66 4.49 6.30
N GLY A 393 9.66 4.77 7.15
CA GLY A 393 9.45 5.10 8.56
C GLY A 393 8.52 6.30 8.78
N LEU A 394 8.75 7.42 8.11
CA LEU A 394 7.91 8.61 8.23
C LEU A 394 6.50 8.39 7.65
N PHE A 395 6.38 7.65 6.56
CA PHE A 395 5.09 7.26 5.99
C PHE A 395 4.29 6.39 6.98
N ILE A 396 4.92 5.36 7.56
CA ILE A 396 4.31 4.49 8.57
C ILE A 396 3.89 5.30 9.79
N GLY A 397 4.81 6.09 10.35
CA GLY A 397 4.54 6.92 11.51
C GLY A 397 3.36 7.87 11.31
N LYS A 398 3.34 8.59 10.19
CA LYS A 398 2.24 9.49 9.82
C LYS A 398 0.92 8.75 9.65
N THR A 399 0.91 7.64 8.89
CA THR A 399 -0.31 6.85 8.64
C THR A 399 -0.91 6.30 9.92
N LEU A 400 -0.08 5.80 10.86
CA LEU A 400 -0.54 5.26 12.13
C LEU A 400 -1.13 6.35 13.04
N LEU A 401 -0.49 7.52 13.11
CA LEU A 401 -0.98 8.63 13.91
C LEU A 401 -2.27 9.23 13.31
N GLU A 402 -2.33 9.42 12.00
CA GLU A 402 -3.53 9.92 11.31
C GLU A 402 -4.72 8.96 11.42
N LYS A 403 -4.49 7.64 11.46
CA LYS A 403 -5.52 6.64 11.74
C LYS A 403 -6.14 6.81 13.12
N ASN A 404 -5.40 7.37 14.07
CA ASN A 404 -5.85 7.71 15.43
C ASN A 404 -6.21 9.20 15.57
N PHE A 405 -6.67 9.84 14.48
CA PHE A 405 -7.16 11.23 14.42
C PHE A 405 -6.12 12.30 14.76
N ALA A 406 -4.83 11.99 14.73
CA ALA A 406 -3.78 12.98 14.88
C ALA A 406 -3.51 13.71 13.56
N THR A 407 -3.06 14.96 13.64
CA THR A 407 -2.54 15.73 12.50
C THR A 407 -1.03 15.80 12.60
N VAL A 408 -0.31 15.41 11.56
CA VAL A 408 1.16 15.39 11.54
C VAL A 408 1.69 16.44 10.57
N ASN A 409 2.43 17.40 11.08
CA ASN A 409 3.11 18.44 10.32
C ASN A 409 4.62 18.34 10.52
N CYS A 410 5.40 18.56 9.47
CA CYS A 410 6.85 18.53 9.49
C CYS A 410 7.41 19.83 8.89
N TRP A 411 8.41 20.40 9.55
CA TRP A 411 9.10 21.62 9.10
C TRP A 411 10.56 21.61 9.55
N ASN A 412 11.38 22.42 8.91
CA ASN A 412 12.74 22.65 9.40
C ASN A 412 12.72 23.74 10.48
N SER A 413 13.34 23.46 11.63
CA SER A 413 13.41 24.42 12.74
C SER A 413 14.33 25.59 12.39
N GLN A 414 13.87 26.84 12.61
CA GLN A 414 14.67 28.02 12.40
C GLN A 414 15.68 28.25 13.54
N THR A 415 15.44 27.63 14.70
CA THR A 415 16.23 27.88 15.92
C THR A 415 17.28 26.83 16.18
N ARG A 416 17.18 25.63 15.59
CA ARG A 416 17.99 24.45 15.93
C ARG A 416 18.63 23.74 14.76
N SER A 417 18.59 24.31 13.56
CA SER A 417 19.17 23.75 12.30
C SER A 417 18.75 22.32 11.90
N GLY A 418 17.68 21.78 12.50
CA GLY A 418 17.14 20.47 12.17
C GLY A 418 15.66 20.49 11.86
#